data_03a653b247cbbe6ca25fab40f058a2a5
#
_entry.id   03a653b247cbbe6ca25fab40f058a2a5
#
_cell.length_a   1.000
_cell.length_b   1.000
_cell.length_c   1.000
_cell.angle_alpha   90.00
_cell.angle_beta   90.00
_cell.angle_gamma   90.00
#
_symmetry.space_group_name_H-M   'P 1'
#
loop_
_entity.id
_entity.type
_entity.pdbx_description
1 polymer ?
#
loop_
_entity_poly.entity_id
_entity_poly.type
_entity_poly.pdbx_seq_one_letter_code
_entity_poly.pdbx_strand_id
1 'polypeptide(L)' 'MILAGDVDVGDVIVLPAADESVLVTRVRFGRGGLIFTVTRADADSPEEERLVPLSTEVRIRKRGRDLAR' A
#
# COMPACT_ATOMS: atom_id res chain seq x y z
N MET A 1 -3.69 -11.06 -6.39
CA MET A 1 -2.75 -10.67 -5.33
C MET A 1 -1.37 -10.44 -5.89
N ILE A 2 -0.65 -9.51 -5.31
CA ILE A 2 0.72 -9.23 -5.72
C ILE A 2 1.61 -9.22 -4.48
N LEU A 3 2.92 -9.27 -4.71
CA LEU A 3 3.87 -9.12 -3.61
C LEU A 3 4.01 -7.64 -3.24
N ALA A 4 4.32 -7.39 -1.97
CA ALA A 4 4.51 -6.02 -1.48
C ALA A 4 5.51 -5.24 -2.34
N GLY A 5 6.55 -5.91 -2.84
CA GLY A 5 7.56 -5.28 -3.69
C GLY A 5 7.03 -4.74 -5.02
N ASP A 6 5.84 -5.15 -5.43
CA ASP A 6 5.23 -4.72 -6.69
C ASP A 6 4.20 -3.59 -6.50
N VAL A 7 4.04 -3.11 -5.28
CA VAL A 7 3.12 -2.01 -4.98
C VAL A 7 3.76 -0.67 -5.32
N ASP A 8 3.02 0.17 -6.01
CA ASP A 8 3.47 1.52 -6.40
C ASP A 8 2.66 2.59 -5.69
N VAL A 9 3.23 3.78 -5.65
CA VAL A 9 2.51 4.96 -5.16
C VAL A 9 1.25 5.17 -5.98
N GLY A 10 0.15 5.43 -5.29
CA GLY A 10 -1.16 5.61 -5.93
C GLY A 10 -2.01 4.35 -5.96
N ASP A 11 -1.43 3.20 -5.66
CA ASP A 11 -2.21 1.95 -5.59
C ASP A 11 -3.12 1.97 -4.36
N VAL A 12 -4.30 1.41 -4.51
CA VAL A 12 -5.21 1.12 -3.40
C VAL A 12 -5.11 -0.37 -3.11
N ILE A 13 -4.69 -0.70 -1.90
CA ILE A 13 -4.43 -2.09 -1.52
C ILE A 13 -5.16 -2.43 -0.22
N VAL A 14 -5.28 -3.74 0.04
CA VAL A 14 -5.78 -4.25 1.31
C VAL A 14 -4.61 -4.94 2.00
N LEU A 15 -4.23 -4.45 3.17
CA LEU A 15 -3.17 -5.05 3.97
C LEU A 15 -3.70 -6.28 4.70
N PRO A 16 -2.88 -7.35 4.82
CA PRO A 16 -3.35 -8.61 5.40
C PRO A 16 -3.90 -8.48 6.83
N ALA A 17 -3.34 -7.57 7.62
CA ALA A 17 -3.72 -7.48 9.03
C ALA A 17 -4.94 -6.61 9.29
N ALA A 18 -5.24 -5.68 8.40
CA ALA A 18 -6.21 -4.63 8.69
C ALA A 18 -7.56 -4.82 8.00
N ASP A 19 -7.60 -5.58 6.92
CA ASP A 19 -8.80 -5.80 6.11
C ASP A 19 -9.48 -4.49 5.69
N GLU A 20 -8.68 -3.45 5.51
CA GLU A 20 -9.16 -2.14 5.07
C GLU A 20 -8.42 -1.72 3.81
N SER A 21 -9.14 -1.02 2.93
CA SER A 21 -8.52 -0.46 1.73
C SER A 21 -7.75 0.79 2.10
N VAL A 22 -6.49 0.85 1.68
CA VAL A 22 -5.64 2.01 1.93
C VAL A 22 -4.99 2.47 0.64
N LEU A 23 -4.80 3.78 0.54
CA LEU A 23 -4.10 4.39 -0.58
C LEU A 23 -2.63 4.54 -0.19
N VAL A 24 -1.74 4.03 -1.03
CA VAL A 24 -0.31 4.16 -0.83
C VAL A 24 0.15 5.51 -1.36
N THR A 25 0.68 6.35 -0.49
CA THR A 25 1.13 7.69 -0.86
C THR A 25 2.64 7.79 -0.98
N ARG A 26 3.36 6.85 -0.38
CA ARG A 26 4.82 6.82 -0.47
C ARG A 26 5.30 5.38 -0.24
N VAL A 27 6.35 5.01 -0.94
CA VAL A 27 7.02 3.72 -0.76
C VAL A 27 8.50 3.98 -0.56
N ARG A 28 9.07 3.38 0.48
CA ARG A 28 10.52 3.48 0.70
C ARG A 28 11.03 2.18 1.30
N PHE A 29 12.33 1.96 1.20
CA PHE A 29 12.95 0.78 1.75
C PHE A 29 13.26 1.00 3.22
N GLY A 30 13.04 -0.04 4.02
CA GLY A 30 13.37 -0.06 5.42
C GLY A 30 14.04 -1.37 5.79
N ARG A 31 14.38 -1.53 7.05
CA ARG A 31 14.93 -2.80 7.54
C ARG A 31 13.83 -3.84 7.55
N GLY A 32 14.08 -4.94 6.88
CA GLY A 32 13.16 -6.06 6.85
C GLY A 32 12.04 -5.94 5.83
N GLY A 33 12.05 -4.93 4.98
CA GLY A 33 11.04 -4.82 3.95
C GLY A 33 10.82 -3.42 3.44
N LEU A 34 9.58 -3.15 3.01
CA LEU A 34 9.17 -1.85 2.51
C LEU A 34 8.38 -1.12 3.58
N ILE A 35 8.57 0.19 3.62
CA ILE A 35 7.74 1.06 4.45
C ILE A 35 6.78 1.79 3.52
N PHE A 36 5.49 1.49 3.67
CA PHE A 36 4.44 2.18 2.94
C PHE A 36 3.88 3.30 3.81
N THR A 37 3.78 4.49 3.25
CA THR A 37 2.96 5.54 3.85
C THR A 37 1.58 5.39 3.23
N VAL A 38 0.57 5.20 4.07
CA VAL A 38 -0.77 4.89 3.62
C VAL A 38 -1.78 5.79 4.31
N THR A 39 -2.91 6.00 3.64
CA THR A 39 -4.06 6.68 4.21
C THR A 39 -5.30 5.87 3.84
N ARG A 40 -6.37 6.02 4.60
CA ARG A 40 -7.60 5.29 4.29
C ARG A 40 -8.17 5.78 2.97
N ALA A 41 -8.54 4.83 2.13
CA ALA A 41 -8.98 5.14 0.77
C ALA A 41 -10.36 5.82 0.73
N ASP A 42 -11.19 5.56 1.73
CA ASP A 42 -12.57 6.02 1.76
C ASP A 42 -12.84 7.08 2.82
N ALA A 43 -11.80 7.56 3.51
CA ALA A 43 -11.97 8.49 4.59
C ALA A 43 -10.77 9.44 4.65
N ASP A 44 -11.05 10.64 5.13
CA ASP A 44 -10.02 11.63 5.34
C ASP A 44 -9.32 11.32 6.66
N SER A 45 -8.17 10.70 6.58
CA SER A 45 -7.43 10.26 7.76
C SER A 45 -5.96 10.63 7.64
N PRO A 46 -5.25 10.75 8.77
CA PRO A 46 -3.82 11.03 8.71
C PRO A 46 -3.06 9.88 8.09
N GLU A 47 -1.93 10.20 7.48
CA GLU A 47 -1.05 9.18 6.91
C GLU A 47 -0.40 8.37 8.02
N GLU A 48 -0.25 7.08 7.77
CA GLU A 48 0.41 6.15 8.69
C GLU A 48 1.48 5.38 7.94
N GLU A 49 2.51 4.97 8.65
CA GLU A 49 3.56 4.14 8.07
C GLU A 49 3.33 2.69 8.45
N ARG A 50 3.54 1.79 7.48
CA ARG A 50 3.42 0.35 7.69
C ARG A 50 4.66 -0.34 7.13
N LEU A 51 5.32 -1.12 7.95
CA LEU A 51 6.42 -1.96 7.49
C LEU A 51 5.86 -3.28 6.97
N VAL A 52 6.16 -3.60 5.73
CA VAL A 52 5.66 -4.81 5.08
C VAL A 52 6.83 -5.55 4.46
N PRO A 53 7.08 -6.81 4.84
CA PRO A 53 8.13 -7.61 4.21
C PRO A 53 7.90 -7.75 2.72
N LEU A 54 8.99 -7.78 1.94
CA LEU A 54 8.91 -7.83 0.48
C LEU A 54 8.12 -9.02 -0.04
N SER A 55 8.17 -10.15 0.67
CA SER A 55 7.48 -11.36 0.26
C SER A 55 6.02 -11.44 0.68
N THR A 56 5.54 -10.42 1.40
CA THR A 56 4.14 -10.40 1.83
C THR A 56 3.23 -10.20 0.62
N GLU A 57 2.20 -11.04 0.52
CA GLU A 57 1.20 -10.87 -0.52
C GLU A 57 0.15 -9.87 -0.06
N VAL A 58 -0.20 -8.96 -0.96
CA VAL A 58 -1.23 -7.96 -0.69
C VAL A 58 -2.26 -8.01 -1.80
N ARG A 59 -3.49 -7.63 -1.48
CA ARG A 59 -4.57 -7.57 -2.46
C ARG A 59 -4.62 -6.19 -3.06
N ILE A 60 -4.62 -6.11 -4.39
CA ILE A 60 -4.78 -4.84 -5.10
C ILE A 60 -6.26 -4.61 -5.37
N ARG A 61 -6.75 -3.46 -4.97
CA ARG A 61 -8.11 -3.03 -5.32
C ARG A 61 -8.10 -2.12 -6.54
N LYS A 62 -7.09 -1.26 -6.66
CA LYS A 62 -6.98 -0.35 -7.79
C LYS A 62 -5.53 0.02 -7.99
N ARG A 63 -5.07 0.01 -9.24
CA ARG A 63 -3.70 0.40 -9.56
C ARG A 63 -3.64 1.90 -9.76
N GLY A 64 -2.63 2.52 -9.16
CA GLY A 64 -2.44 3.96 -9.30
C GLY A 64 -2.18 4.38 -10.73
N ARG A 65 -1.46 3.54 -11.48
CA ARG A 65 -1.15 3.84 -12.88
C ARG A 65 -2.40 3.91 -13.75
N ASP A 66 -3.48 3.25 -13.36
CA ASP A 66 -4.73 3.30 -14.09
C ASP A 66 -5.45 4.62 -13.90
N LEU A 67 -5.11 5.35 -12.85
CA LEU A 67 -5.67 6.65 -12.54
C LEU A 67 -4.90 7.81 -13.18
N ALA A 68 -3.71 7.54 -13.67
CA ALA A 68 -2.81 8.56 -14.19
C ALA A 68 -3.14 8.98 -15.63
N ARG A 69 -4.21 8.49 -16.18
CA ARG A 69 -4.62 8.81 -17.53
C ARG A 69 -5.64 9.92 -17.59
#